data_09776466acacafdb10dd0257730519b8
#
_entry.id   09776466acacafdb10dd0257730519b8
#
_cell.length_a   1.000
_cell.length_b   1.000
_cell.length_c   1.000
_cell.angle_alpha   90.00
_cell.angle_beta   90.00
_cell.angle_gamma   90.00
#
_symmetry.space_group_name_H-M   'P 1'
#
loop_
_entity.id
_entity.type
_entity.pdbx_description
1 polymer ?
#
loop_
_entity_poly.entity_id
_entity_poly.type
_entity_poly.pdbx_seq_one_letter_code
_entity_poly.pdbx_strand_id
1 'polypeptide(L)'
;MAEIILNGRSVKTESADMADLKRQTYDSEGLTEEIQKNCVWIVEGFQTDENLSLKDGMTINWIQKGKMPDREEMESMLCARHTPHVYEKAKKARVAIAGLGGLGSNIAIMLARTGIGHLHLIDFDIVEPSNLNRQQYMVEHLGMYKTEALKDELQRMNPYIEVQIDTVRITEGNCRDLFKDDDIICEAFDKPDVKAMLTEQILCYYPEKTLICGSGMAGYGPSNTIRTRKINDHFYICGDGVSGAMPGRGLMAPRVTICAAHEANMVLRCVLGLDADEL
;
A
#
# COMPACT_ATOMS: atom_id res chain seq x y z
N MET A 1 26.00 18.93 -22.97
CA MET A 1 26.00 18.38 -21.58
C MET A 1 24.62 18.67 -21.00
N ALA A 2 23.90 17.66 -20.57
CA ALA A 2 22.59 17.81 -19.91
C ALA A 2 22.71 17.33 -18.46
N GLU A 3 21.94 17.93 -17.54
CA GLU A 3 21.78 17.45 -16.17
C GLU A 3 20.42 16.72 -16.06
N ILE A 4 20.46 15.39 -15.95
CA ILE A 4 19.29 14.52 -15.92
C ILE A 4 19.13 13.86 -14.55
N ILE A 5 17.94 13.33 -14.26
CA ILE A 5 17.69 12.47 -13.11
C ILE A 5 17.68 11.02 -13.60
N LEU A 6 18.77 10.28 -13.35
CA LEU A 6 18.91 8.88 -13.74
C LEU A 6 18.73 7.99 -12.50
N ASN A 7 17.72 7.12 -12.50
CA ASN A 7 17.37 6.26 -11.36
C ASN A 7 17.33 7.03 -10.02
N GLY A 8 16.73 8.24 -10.03
CA GLY A 8 16.58 9.10 -8.85
C GLY A 8 17.79 9.95 -8.50
N ARG A 9 18.92 9.81 -9.19
CA ARG A 9 20.16 10.56 -8.93
C ARG A 9 20.37 11.64 -10.00
N SER A 10 20.76 12.85 -9.59
CA SER A 10 21.17 13.90 -10.54
C SER A 10 22.51 13.50 -11.18
N VAL A 11 22.53 13.40 -12.49
CA VAL A 11 23.70 12.99 -13.29
C VAL A 11 23.92 13.98 -14.40
N LYS A 12 25.18 14.52 -14.49
CA LYS A 12 25.61 15.30 -15.65
C LYS A 12 26.14 14.34 -16.70
N THR A 13 25.54 14.39 -17.89
CA THR A 13 25.95 13.54 -19.02
C THR A 13 26.32 14.34 -20.23
N GLU A 14 27.27 13.83 -21.00
CA GLU A 14 27.64 14.35 -22.33
C GLU A 14 26.82 13.67 -23.44
N SER A 15 26.05 12.64 -23.13
CA SER A 15 25.18 11.97 -24.09
C SER A 15 24.21 12.97 -24.71
N ALA A 16 24.10 12.95 -26.03
CA ALA A 16 23.20 13.83 -26.76
C ALA A 16 21.75 13.29 -26.75
N ASP A 17 21.60 11.99 -26.71
CA ASP A 17 20.32 11.29 -26.83
C ASP A 17 20.27 9.99 -26.01
N MET A 18 19.12 9.33 -26.05
CA MET A 18 18.87 8.08 -25.32
C MET A 18 19.74 6.91 -25.79
N ALA A 19 20.12 6.87 -27.09
CA ALA A 19 20.97 5.77 -27.58
C ALA A 19 22.39 5.87 -27.01
N ASP A 20 22.93 7.09 -26.94
CA ASP A 20 24.23 7.33 -26.32
C ASP A 20 24.18 7.06 -24.81
N LEU A 21 23.15 7.51 -24.12
CA LEU A 21 22.98 7.26 -22.68
C LEU A 21 22.88 5.76 -22.38
N LYS A 22 22.09 5.01 -23.15
CA LYS A 22 21.96 3.56 -23.02
C LYS A 22 23.32 2.87 -23.14
N ARG A 23 24.08 3.23 -24.19
CA ARG A 23 25.43 2.66 -24.40
C ARG A 23 26.37 2.96 -23.24
N GLN A 24 26.46 4.23 -22.80
CA GLN A 24 27.30 4.61 -21.68
C GLN A 24 26.90 3.90 -20.39
N THR A 25 25.62 3.78 -20.11
CA THR A 25 25.12 3.05 -18.93
C THR A 25 25.47 1.57 -19.00
N TYR A 26 25.25 0.93 -20.15
CA TYR A 26 25.59 -0.50 -20.31
C TYR A 26 27.08 -0.77 -20.17
N ASP A 27 27.92 0.10 -20.70
CA ASP A 27 29.40 -0.01 -20.61
C ASP A 27 29.86 0.21 -19.16
N SER A 28 29.33 1.21 -18.45
CA SER A 28 29.69 1.51 -17.07
C SER A 28 29.27 0.42 -16.09
N GLU A 29 28.11 -0.21 -16.32
CA GLU A 29 27.60 -1.32 -15.53
C GLU A 29 28.15 -2.69 -15.97
N GLY A 30 28.93 -2.75 -17.03
CA GLY A 30 29.52 -3.98 -17.56
C GLY A 30 28.51 -5.01 -18.05
N LEU A 31 27.38 -4.55 -18.62
CA LEU A 31 26.26 -5.40 -19.01
C LEU A 31 26.53 -6.11 -20.35
N THR A 32 26.38 -7.42 -20.35
CA THR A 32 26.44 -8.22 -21.60
C THR A 32 25.26 -7.92 -22.51
N GLU A 33 25.38 -8.18 -23.82
CA GLU A 33 24.30 -7.99 -24.79
C GLU A 33 23.01 -8.75 -24.43
N GLU A 34 23.11 -9.90 -23.77
CA GLU A 34 21.99 -10.67 -23.29
C GLU A 34 21.23 -9.94 -22.18
N ILE A 35 21.96 -9.34 -21.23
CA ILE A 35 21.38 -8.55 -20.14
C ILE A 35 20.79 -7.24 -20.68
N GLN A 36 21.44 -6.57 -21.63
CA GLN A 36 20.93 -5.35 -22.26
C GLN A 36 19.56 -5.53 -22.88
N LYS A 37 19.28 -6.68 -23.51
CA LYS A 37 17.95 -7.03 -24.06
C LYS A 37 16.87 -7.16 -22.99
N ASN A 38 17.26 -7.38 -21.75
CA ASN A 38 16.37 -7.48 -20.59
C ASN A 38 16.23 -6.17 -19.82
N CYS A 39 16.82 -5.07 -20.32
CA CYS A 39 16.66 -3.74 -19.73
C CYS A 39 15.47 -3.01 -20.32
N VAL A 40 14.76 -2.28 -19.46
CA VAL A 40 13.63 -1.42 -19.81
C VAL A 40 13.98 0.02 -19.47
N TRP A 41 13.67 0.94 -20.36
CA TRP A 41 13.91 2.37 -20.17
C TRP A 41 12.57 3.12 -20.06
N ILE A 42 12.46 3.95 -19.04
CA ILE A 42 11.27 4.75 -18.71
C ILE A 42 11.70 6.21 -18.71
N VAL A 43 11.09 7.02 -19.55
CA VAL A 43 11.35 8.45 -19.65
C VAL A 43 10.08 9.19 -19.24
N GLU A 44 10.18 10.12 -18.30
CA GLU A 44 9.04 10.89 -17.78
C GLU A 44 7.85 10.00 -17.36
N GLY A 45 8.14 8.82 -16.75
CA GLY A 45 7.15 7.86 -16.30
C GLY A 45 6.60 6.89 -17.36
N PHE A 46 7.01 7.03 -18.63
CA PHE A 46 6.55 6.19 -19.74
C PHE A 46 7.67 5.33 -20.31
N GLN A 47 7.41 4.04 -20.49
CA GLN A 47 8.34 3.16 -21.18
C GLN A 47 8.45 3.58 -22.64
N THR A 48 9.68 3.72 -23.14
CA THR A 48 9.94 4.08 -24.53
C THR A 48 11.19 3.43 -25.07
N ASP A 49 11.15 3.08 -26.37
CA ASP A 49 12.31 2.64 -27.14
C ASP A 49 12.77 3.75 -28.12
N GLU A 50 12.10 4.89 -28.12
CA GLU A 50 12.45 6.03 -28.98
C GLU A 50 13.80 6.64 -28.59
N ASN A 51 14.55 7.07 -29.60
CA ASN A 51 15.81 7.81 -29.39
C ASN A 51 15.52 9.30 -29.17
N LEU A 52 15.15 9.66 -27.94
CA LEU A 52 14.84 11.04 -27.56
C LEU A 52 16.12 11.82 -27.27
N SER A 53 16.17 13.11 -27.66
CA SER A 53 17.22 14.05 -27.25
C SER A 53 17.13 14.34 -25.75
N LEU A 54 18.25 14.29 -25.04
CA LEU A 54 18.30 14.57 -23.60
C LEU A 54 18.14 16.08 -23.33
N LYS A 55 17.41 16.40 -22.26
CA LYS A 55 17.17 17.77 -21.80
C LYS A 55 17.42 17.86 -20.30
N ASP A 56 17.79 19.06 -19.83
CA ASP A 56 17.96 19.31 -18.40
C ASP A 56 16.66 19.02 -17.64
N GLY A 57 16.82 18.37 -16.49
CA GLY A 57 15.71 17.97 -15.62
C GLY A 57 14.94 16.72 -16.05
N MET A 58 15.27 16.12 -17.21
CA MET A 58 14.58 14.92 -17.70
C MET A 58 14.76 13.76 -16.73
N THR A 59 13.66 13.12 -16.33
CA THR A 59 13.68 11.95 -15.46
C THR A 59 13.72 10.67 -16.26
N ILE A 60 14.76 9.88 -16.05
CA ILE A 60 15.02 8.63 -16.77
C ILE A 60 15.25 7.52 -15.75
N ASN A 61 14.55 6.42 -15.90
CA ASN A 61 14.79 5.21 -15.12
C ASN A 61 15.12 4.06 -16.08
N TRP A 62 16.14 3.29 -15.75
CA TRP A 62 16.38 2.03 -16.42
C TRP A 62 16.32 0.88 -15.43
N ILE A 63 15.76 -0.24 -15.87
CA ILE A 63 15.45 -1.40 -15.04
C ILE A 63 16.00 -2.64 -15.71
N GLN A 64 16.83 -3.37 -15.01
CA GLN A 64 17.20 -4.73 -15.40
C GLN A 64 16.12 -5.68 -14.90
N LYS A 65 15.38 -6.30 -15.81
CA LYS A 65 14.35 -7.29 -15.45
C LYS A 65 14.97 -8.45 -14.64
N GLY A 66 14.31 -8.80 -13.54
CA GLY A 66 14.74 -9.88 -12.65
C GLY A 66 15.82 -9.51 -11.63
N LYS A 67 16.33 -8.26 -11.64
CA LYS A 67 17.21 -7.73 -10.60
C LYS A 67 16.38 -6.89 -9.62
N MET A 68 16.56 -7.11 -8.33
CA MET A 68 15.95 -6.25 -7.31
C MET A 68 16.66 -4.90 -7.31
N PRO A 69 15.93 -3.78 -7.50
CA PRO A 69 16.53 -2.44 -7.43
C PRO A 69 16.96 -2.12 -6.00
N ASP A 70 17.90 -1.21 -5.84
CA ASP A 70 18.18 -0.63 -4.53
C ASP A 70 17.03 0.28 -4.04
N ARG A 71 17.16 0.83 -2.81
CA ARG A 71 16.10 1.67 -2.24
C ARG A 71 15.83 2.92 -3.09
N GLU A 72 16.87 3.62 -3.53
CA GLU A 72 16.75 4.86 -4.30
C GLU A 72 16.14 4.60 -5.68
N GLU A 73 16.55 3.51 -6.31
CA GLU A 73 15.99 3.05 -7.58
C GLU A 73 14.51 2.68 -7.45
N MET A 74 14.13 1.93 -6.41
CA MET A 74 12.72 1.56 -6.16
C MET A 74 11.88 2.81 -5.89
N GLU A 75 12.36 3.74 -5.09
CA GLU A 75 11.69 5.01 -4.82
C GLU A 75 11.48 5.82 -6.10
N SER A 76 12.51 5.91 -6.94
CA SER A 76 12.43 6.59 -8.24
C SER A 76 11.38 5.94 -9.16
N MET A 77 11.33 4.62 -9.20
CA MET A 77 10.33 3.88 -9.98
C MET A 77 8.91 4.11 -9.46
N LEU A 78 8.71 4.15 -8.15
CA LEU A 78 7.41 4.48 -7.54
C LEU A 78 7.02 5.93 -7.84
N CYS A 79 7.96 6.88 -7.72
CA CYS A 79 7.74 8.29 -8.11
C CYS A 79 7.32 8.42 -9.58
N ALA A 80 7.98 7.70 -10.48
CA ALA A 80 7.67 7.72 -11.90
C ALA A 80 6.24 7.18 -12.21
N ARG A 81 5.71 6.27 -11.39
CA ARG A 81 4.37 5.69 -11.55
C ARG A 81 3.28 6.46 -10.83
N HIS A 82 3.60 6.98 -9.63
CA HIS A 82 2.62 7.63 -8.73
C HIS A 82 2.61 9.15 -8.83
N THR A 83 3.48 9.75 -9.62
CA THR A 83 3.90 11.15 -9.57
C THR A 83 4.75 11.47 -8.32
N PRO A 84 5.78 12.33 -8.40
CA PRO A 84 6.73 12.56 -7.30
C PRO A 84 6.09 12.95 -5.98
N HIS A 85 5.14 13.88 -5.99
CA HIS A 85 4.51 14.40 -4.77
C HIS A 85 3.64 13.37 -4.04
N VAL A 86 3.06 12.39 -4.76
CA VAL A 86 2.26 11.31 -4.15
C VAL A 86 3.14 10.40 -3.34
N TYR A 87 4.26 9.96 -3.90
CA TYR A 87 5.16 9.03 -3.23
C TYR A 87 5.82 9.65 -2.00
N GLU A 88 6.26 10.91 -2.06
CA GLU A 88 6.85 11.61 -0.92
C GLU A 88 5.92 11.68 0.29
N LYS A 89 4.63 11.87 0.07
CA LYS A 89 3.61 11.85 1.13
C LYS A 89 3.36 10.42 1.63
N ALA A 90 3.19 9.46 0.72
CA ALA A 90 2.97 8.06 1.04
C ALA A 90 4.10 7.48 1.90
N LYS A 91 5.37 7.77 1.56
CA LYS A 91 6.55 7.33 2.29
C LYS A 91 6.60 7.80 3.75
N LYS A 92 5.99 8.93 4.07
CA LYS A 92 5.97 9.51 5.42
C LYS A 92 4.76 9.06 6.24
N ALA A 93 3.73 8.55 5.59
CA ALA A 93 2.47 8.19 6.23
C ALA A 93 2.65 7.01 7.20
N ARG A 94 1.98 7.09 8.34
CA ARG A 94 1.93 6.07 9.39
C ARG A 94 0.51 5.55 9.52
N VAL A 95 0.31 4.29 9.16
CA VAL A 95 -1.02 3.69 9.05
C VAL A 95 -1.10 2.43 9.90
N ALA A 96 -1.99 2.43 10.89
CA ALA A 96 -2.33 1.26 11.66
C ALA A 96 -3.47 0.47 11.00
N ILE A 97 -3.40 -0.86 11.05
CA ILE A 97 -4.42 -1.78 10.59
C ILE A 97 -4.83 -2.65 11.78
N ALA A 98 -6.02 -2.39 12.31
CA ALA A 98 -6.60 -3.07 13.45
C ALA A 98 -7.46 -4.25 12.99
N GLY A 99 -6.93 -5.46 13.15
CA GLY A 99 -7.48 -6.70 12.62
C GLY A 99 -6.91 -7.05 11.24
N LEU A 100 -6.36 -8.25 11.11
CA LEU A 100 -5.69 -8.72 9.90
C LEU A 100 -6.46 -9.87 9.24
N GLY A 101 -7.78 -9.77 9.29
CA GLY A 101 -8.70 -10.67 8.60
C GLY A 101 -8.82 -10.38 7.10
N GLY A 102 -10.00 -10.62 6.54
CA GLY A 102 -10.26 -10.42 5.13
C GLY A 102 -10.08 -8.98 4.66
N LEU A 103 -10.50 -7.98 5.45
CA LEU A 103 -10.24 -6.57 5.15
C LEU A 103 -8.78 -6.22 5.38
N GLY A 104 -8.30 -6.34 6.61
CA GLY A 104 -7.00 -5.81 7.00
C GLY A 104 -5.82 -6.40 6.24
N SER A 105 -5.82 -7.72 5.96
CA SER A 105 -4.76 -8.33 5.16
C SER A 105 -4.72 -7.80 3.71
N ASN A 106 -5.88 -7.56 3.10
CA ASN A 106 -5.97 -6.96 1.77
C ASN A 106 -5.54 -5.48 1.78
N ILE A 107 -5.97 -4.69 2.79
CA ILE A 107 -5.56 -3.30 2.97
C ILE A 107 -4.03 -3.20 3.08
N ALA A 108 -3.43 -4.02 3.95
CA ALA A 108 -1.98 -4.03 4.18
C ALA A 108 -1.19 -4.24 2.89
N ILE A 109 -1.57 -5.23 2.08
CA ILE A 109 -0.93 -5.52 0.80
C ILE A 109 -1.05 -4.35 -0.19
N MET A 110 -2.25 -3.75 -0.31
CA MET A 110 -2.46 -2.61 -1.20
C MET A 110 -1.61 -1.41 -0.78
N LEU A 111 -1.56 -1.10 0.52
CA LEU A 111 -0.78 0.01 1.06
C LEU A 111 0.73 -0.20 0.92
N ALA A 112 1.23 -1.43 1.16
CA ALA A 112 2.63 -1.78 0.96
C ALA A 112 3.05 -1.62 -0.51
N ARG A 113 2.21 -2.07 -1.46
CA ARG A 113 2.43 -1.89 -2.91
C ARG A 113 2.38 -0.43 -3.34
N THR A 114 1.58 0.38 -2.67
CA THR A 114 1.50 1.83 -2.91
C THR A 114 2.71 2.58 -2.33
N GLY A 115 3.48 1.95 -1.44
CA GLY A 115 4.67 2.55 -0.83
C GLY A 115 4.36 3.41 0.39
N ILE A 116 3.28 3.11 1.14
CA ILE A 116 3.08 3.67 2.49
C ILE A 116 4.27 3.27 3.34
N GLY A 117 4.98 4.27 3.90
CA GLY A 117 6.28 4.05 4.51
C GLY A 117 6.25 3.32 5.85
N HIS A 118 5.17 3.49 6.62
CA HIS A 118 5.04 2.85 7.93
C HIS A 118 3.68 2.17 8.03
N LEU A 119 3.68 0.84 8.20
CA LEU A 119 2.49 0.03 8.45
C LEU A 119 2.59 -0.59 9.83
N HIS A 120 1.57 -0.38 10.65
CA HIS A 120 1.43 -0.97 11.99
C HIS A 120 0.33 -2.03 11.96
N LEU A 121 0.70 -3.29 12.07
CA LEU A 121 -0.18 -4.46 11.97
C LEU A 121 -0.55 -4.96 13.36
N ILE A 122 -1.84 -5.03 13.68
CA ILE A 122 -2.33 -5.39 15.01
C ILE A 122 -3.38 -6.50 14.89
N ASP A 123 -3.07 -7.67 15.42
CA ASP A 123 -3.99 -8.81 15.52
C ASP A 123 -3.43 -9.80 16.57
N PHE A 124 -4.29 -10.60 17.17
CA PHE A 124 -3.88 -11.63 18.15
C PHE A 124 -4.09 -13.07 17.64
N ASP A 125 -4.75 -13.23 16.48
CA ASP A 125 -5.09 -14.53 15.93
C ASP A 125 -3.93 -15.19 15.19
N ILE A 126 -4.06 -16.50 15.00
CA ILE A 126 -3.24 -17.30 14.08
C ILE A 126 -3.95 -17.49 12.74
N VAL A 127 -3.18 -17.87 11.72
CA VAL A 127 -3.71 -18.22 10.40
C VAL A 127 -4.32 -19.61 10.45
N GLU A 128 -5.58 -19.72 10.04
CA GLU A 128 -6.34 -20.97 9.99
C GLU A 128 -6.72 -21.32 8.54
N PRO A 129 -6.99 -22.62 8.23
CA PRO A 129 -7.39 -23.02 6.88
C PRO A 129 -8.62 -22.29 6.34
N SER A 130 -9.60 -21.96 7.22
CA SER A 130 -10.79 -21.19 6.86
C SER A 130 -10.52 -19.75 6.45
N ASN A 131 -9.32 -19.24 6.72
CA ASN A 131 -8.92 -17.87 6.37
C ASN A 131 -8.49 -17.75 4.91
N LEU A 132 -7.95 -18.83 4.31
CA LEU A 132 -7.35 -18.84 2.99
C LEU A 132 -8.34 -18.49 1.86
N ASN A 133 -9.64 -18.56 2.12
CA ASN A 133 -10.66 -18.22 1.12
C ASN A 133 -10.78 -16.71 0.83
N ARG A 134 -10.24 -15.82 1.69
CA ARG A 134 -10.41 -14.36 1.55
C ARG A 134 -9.32 -13.51 2.18
N GLN A 135 -8.43 -14.10 2.97
CA GLN A 135 -7.30 -13.41 3.61
C GLN A 135 -6.02 -13.64 2.80
N GLN A 136 -5.07 -12.74 2.88
CA GLN A 136 -3.84 -12.75 2.08
C GLN A 136 -2.75 -13.61 2.73
N TYR A 137 -3.11 -14.83 3.08
CA TYR A 137 -2.18 -15.82 3.63
C TYR A 137 -2.03 -17.01 2.70
N MET A 138 -0.86 -17.63 2.74
CA MET A 138 -0.54 -18.83 1.99
C MET A 138 -0.63 -20.08 2.88
N VAL A 139 -0.60 -21.28 2.28
CA VAL A 139 -0.68 -22.55 3.03
C VAL A 139 0.47 -22.69 4.03
N GLU A 140 1.66 -22.19 3.69
CA GLU A 140 2.84 -22.19 4.56
C GLU A 140 2.68 -21.34 5.82
N HIS A 141 1.74 -20.41 5.86
CA HIS A 141 1.47 -19.55 7.02
C HIS A 141 0.55 -20.21 8.06
N LEU A 142 -0.02 -21.38 7.78
CA LEU A 142 -0.94 -22.04 8.71
C LEU A 142 -0.30 -22.26 10.06
N GLY A 143 -0.96 -21.78 11.12
CA GLY A 143 -0.49 -21.82 12.51
C GLY A 143 0.44 -20.69 12.94
N MET A 144 0.91 -19.82 12.04
CA MET A 144 1.66 -18.61 12.37
C MET A 144 0.70 -17.52 12.89
N TYR A 145 1.20 -16.61 13.74
CA TYR A 145 0.45 -15.38 14.03
C TYR A 145 0.22 -14.58 12.77
N LYS A 146 -0.99 -14.01 12.60
CA LYS A 146 -1.33 -13.21 11.42
C LYS A 146 -0.40 -12.01 11.22
N THR A 147 0.02 -11.38 12.30
CA THR A 147 0.97 -10.28 12.31
C THR A 147 2.32 -10.67 11.70
N GLU A 148 2.86 -11.82 12.11
CA GLU A 148 4.15 -12.34 11.64
C GLU A 148 4.07 -12.76 10.17
N ALA A 149 3.04 -13.55 9.82
CA ALA A 149 2.81 -14.02 8.45
C ALA A 149 2.66 -12.87 7.46
N LEU A 150 1.86 -11.85 7.83
CA LEU A 150 1.63 -10.71 6.96
C LEU A 150 2.87 -9.81 6.86
N LYS A 151 3.61 -9.62 7.94
CA LYS A 151 4.89 -8.90 7.92
C LYS A 151 5.87 -9.53 6.93
N ASP A 152 6.02 -10.86 6.94
CA ASP A 152 6.89 -11.57 5.98
C ASP A 152 6.44 -11.30 4.54
N GLU A 153 5.16 -11.45 4.23
CA GLU A 153 4.61 -11.16 2.90
C GLU A 153 4.86 -9.71 2.46
N LEU A 154 4.64 -8.73 3.35
CA LEU A 154 4.85 -7.32 3.02
C LEU A 154 6.34 -7.01 2.75
N GLN A 155 7.25 -7.59 3.52
CA GLN A 155 8.69 -7.41 3.32
C GLN A 155 9.18 -8.06 2.02
N ARG A 156 8.57 -9.16 1.59
CA ARG A 156 8.85 -9.78 0.29
C ARG A 156 8.30 -8.97 -0.89
N MET A 157 7.25 -8.18 -0.68
CA MET A 157 6.68 -7.29 -1.71
C MET A 157 7.39 -5.95 -1.80
N ASN A 158 7.68 -5.35 -0.66
CA ASN A 158 8.37 -4.06 -0.54
C ASN A 158 9.27 -4.05 0.70
N PRO A 159 10.54 -4.42 0.57
CA PRO A 159 11.47 -4.50 1.69
C PRO A 159 11.87 -3.14 2.27
N TYR A 160 11.46 -2.04 1.64
CA TYR A 160 11.88 -0.68 2.02
C TYR A 160 10.88 0.07 2.89
N ILE A 161 9.69 -0.50 3.14
CA ILE A 161 8.74 0.01 4.12
C ILE A 161 9.03 -0.53 5.51
N GLU A 162 8.67 0.25 6.53
CA GLU A 162 8.73 -0.18 7.92
C GLU A 162 7.42 -0.89 8.29
N VAL A 163 7.52 -2.12 8.82
CA VAL A 163 6.37 -2.90 9.29
C VAL A 163 6.54 -3.20 10.76
N GLN A 164 5.81 -2.45 11.59
CA GLN A 164 5.64 -2.73 13.01
C GLN A 164 4.54 -3.77 13.21
N ILE A 165 4.69 -4.65 14.20
CA ILE A 165 3.66 -5.64 14.56
C ILE A 165 3.41 -5.60 16.06
N ASP A 166 2.14 -5.71 16.43
CA ASP A 166 1.71 -5.94 17.81
C ASP A 166 0.73 -7.13 17.84
N THR A 167 1.22 -8.27 18.37
CA THR A 167 0.43 -9.50 18.46
C THR A 167 -0.36 -9.50 19.76
N VAL A 168 -1.38 -8.62 19.80
CA VAL A 168 -2.20 -8.39 20.99
C VAL A 168 -3.67 -8.21 20.65
N ARG A 169 -4.55 -8.56 21.58
CA ARG A 169 -5.97 -8.19 21.52
C ARG A 169 -6.12 -6.71 21.86
N ILE A 170 -6.77 -5.96 20.98
CA ILE A 170 -7.11 -4.55 21.23
C ILE A 170 -8.26 -4.50 22.23
N THR A 171 -8.11 -3.63 23.23
CA THR A 171 -9.03 -3.42 24.34
C THR A 171 -9.08 -1.92 24.67
N GLU A 172 -10.09 -1.47 25.41
CA GLU A 172 -10.15 -0.10 25.93
C GLU A 172 -8.87 0.29 26.69
N GLY A 173 -8.30 -0.65 27.45
CA GLY A 173 -7.14 -0.39 28.31
C GLY A 173 -5.81 -0.20 27.57
N ASN A 174 -5.65 -0.73 26.36
CA ASN A 174 -4.40 -0.61 25.58
C ASN A 174 -4.53 0.27 24.33
N CYS A 175 -5.75 0.61 23.94
CA CYS A 175 -6.02 1.33 22.70
C CYS A 175 -5.25 2.65 22.61
N ARG A 176 -5.19 3.41 23.70
CA ARG A 176 -4.51 4.69 23.73
C ARG A 176 -3.01 4.59 23.46
N ASP A 177 -2.33 3.65 24.11
CA ASP A 177 -0.88 3.53 23.93
C ASP A 177 -0.53 2.90 22.59
N LEU A 178 -1.40 2.00 22.08
CA LEU A 178 -1.17 1.25 20.87
C LEU A 178 -1.18 2.13 19.61
N PHE A 179 -2.11 3.09 19.53
CA PHE A 179 -2.29 3.94 18.33
C PHE A 179 -1.66 5.34 18.42
N LYS A 180 -0.86 5.61 19.44
CA LYS A 180 -0.31 6.95 19.70
C LYS A 180 0.52 7.51 18.56
N ASP A 181 1.28 6.66 17.87
CA ASP A 181 2.24 7.02 16.84
C ASP A 181 1.69 6.91 15.40
N ASP A 182 0.45 6.48 15.23
CA ASP A 182 -0.19 6.32 13.91
C ASP A 182 -1.02 7.56 13.55
N ASP A 183 -1.06 7.93 12.28
CA ASP A 183 -1.84 9.08 11.79
C ASP A 183 -3.23 8.65 11.30
N ILE A 184 -3.31 7.46 10.70
CA ILE A 184 -4.51 6.87 10.11
C ILE A 184 -4.70 5.48 10.68
N ILE A 185 -5.92 5.15 11.10
CA ILE A 185 -6.30 3.86 11.62
C ILE A 185 -7.34 3.23 10.70
N CYS A 186 -7.06 2.03 10.17
CA CYS A 186 -8.02 1.19 9.46
C CYS A 186 -8.61 0.18 10.44
N GLU A 187 -9.90 0.27 10.68
CA GLU A 187 -10.65 -0.68 11.50
C GLU A 187 -11.17 -1.82 10.61
N ALA A 188 -10.69 -3.05 10.82
CA ALA A 188 -10.95 -4.22 9.99
C ALA A 188 -11.46 -5.44 10.78
N PHE A 189 -12.13 -5.22 11.90
CA PHE A 189 -12.72 -6.28 12.74
C PHE A 189 -13.98 -6.87 12.10
N ASP A 190 -14.35 -8.04 12.56
CA ASP A 190 -15.60 -8.73 12.17
C ASP A 190 -16.72 -8.60 13.20
N LYS A 191 -16.40 -8.27 14.48
CA LYS A 191 -17.36 -8.18 15.57
C LYS A 191 -17.84 -6.75 15.78
N PRO A 192 -19.18 -6.51 15.74
CA PRO A 192 -19.75 -5.17 15.88
C PRO A 192 -19.40 -4.45 17.18
N ASP A 193 -19.34 -5.17 18.30
CA ASP A 193 -18.97 -4.66 19.62
C ASP A 193 -17.54 -4.17 19.66
N VAL A 194 -16.60 -4.92 19.06
CA VAL A 194 -15.17 -4.55 18.99
C VAL A 194 -14.97 -3.35 18.03
N LYS A 195 -15.72 -3.30 16.90
CA LYS A 195 -15.76 -2.15 15.99
C LYS A 195 -16.21 -0.88 16.71
N ALA A 196 -17.31 -0.97 17.45
CA ALA A 196 -17.86 0.15 18.22
C ALA A 196 -16.87 0.63 19.29
N MET A 197 -16.29 -0.28 20.05
CA MET A 197 -15.27 0.02 21.06
C MET A 197 -14.09 0.76 20.46
N LEU A 198 -13.46 0.24 19.38
CA LEU A 198 -12.31 0.91 18.76
C LEU A 198 -12.70 2.30 18.23
N THR A 199 -13.86 2.40 17.55
CA THR A 199 -14.34 3.68 17.01
C THR A 199 -14.51 4.71 18.13
N GLU A 200 -15.14 4.34 19.24
CA GLU A 200 -15.32 5.22 20.40
C GLU A 200 -13.96 5.67 20.98
N GLN A 201 -13.05 4.73 21.20
CA GLN A 201 -11.72 5.01 21.75
C GLN A 201 -10.92 5.97 20.87
N ILE A 202 -10.88 5.74 19.55
CA ILE A 202 -10.12 6.61 18.64
C ILE A 202 -10.74 8.02 18.57
N LEU A 203 -12.06 8.11 18.40
CA LEU A 203 -12.73 9.42 18.34
C LEU A 203 -12.65 10.22 19.64
N CYS A 204 -12.58 9.53 20.79
CA CYS A 204 -12.43 10.21 22.09
C CYS A 204 -11.00 10.65 22.40
N TYR A 205 -10.00 9.80 22.13
CA TYR A 205 -8.62 10.09 22.52
C TYR A 205 -7.80 10.77 21.43
N TYR A 206 -8.16 10.58 20.16
CA TYR A 206 -7.42 11.03 18.99
C TYR A 206 -8.34 11.65 17.93
N PRO A 207 -9.11 12.68 18.27
CA PRO A 207 -10.09 13.30 17.37
C PRO A 207 -9.45 13.88 16.09
N GLU A 208 -8.14 14.13 16.12
CA GLU A 208 -7.36 14.63 14.99
C GLU A 208 -6.87 13.52 14.04
N LYS A 209 -6.88 12.25 14.48
CA LYS A 209 -6.46 11.12 13.64
C LYS A 209 -7.59 10.65 12.74
N THR A 210 -7.23 10.17 11.58
CA THR A 210 -8.21 9.65 10.64
C THR A 210 -8.54 8.19 10.94
N LEU A 211 -9.84 7.91 11.07
CA LEU A 211 -10.39 6.56 11.23
C LEU A 211 -11.16 6.13 9.98
N ILE A 212 -10.82 4.97 9.43
CA ILE A 212 -11.49 4.38 8.27
C ILE A 212 -11.98 2.99 8.66
N CYS A 213 -13.29 2.74 8.55
CA CYS A 213 -13.94 1.52 9.00
C CYS A 213 -14.60 0.76 7.85
N GLY A 214 -14.58 -0.57 7.90
CA GLY A 214 -15.33 -1.41 6.98
C GLY A 214 -16.72 -1.77 7.53
N SER A 215 -17.79 -1.64 6.76
CA SER A 215 -19.14 -2.04 7.17
C SER A 215 -20.01 -2.52 6.00
N GLY A 216 -20.37 -3.80 6.02
CA GLY A 216 -21.26 -4.38 5.00
C GLY A 216 -20.53 -4.78 3.72
N MET A 217 -19.96 -6.01 3.70
CA MET A 217 -19.26 -6.56 2.53
C MET A 217 -19.52 -8.06 2.34
N ALA A 218 -20.40 -8.65 3.13
CA ALA A 218 -20.67 -10.09 3.04
C ALA A 218 -21.46 -10.45 1.77
N GLY A 219 -21.29 -11.71 1.35
CA GLY A 219 -21.99 -12.29 0.22
C GLY A 219 -21.43 -11.89 -1.14
N TYR A 220 -22.31 -11.89 -2.13
CA TYR A 220 -22.01 -11.72 -3.55
C TYR A 220 -22.94 -10.68 -4.22
N GLY A 221 -23.45 -9.72 -3.44
CA GLY A 221 -24.26 -8.61 -3.96
C GLY A 221 -23.50 -7.74 -4.97
N PRO A 222 -24.19 -6.81 -5.65
CA PRO A 222 -23.57 -5.96 -6.66
C PRO A 222 -22.38 -5.19 -6.10
N SER A 223 -21.26 -5.18 -6.84
CA SER A 223 -20.00 -4.53 -6.42
C SER A 223 -20.19 -3.03 -6.21
N ASN A 224 -20.98 -2.36 -7.05
CA ASN A 224 -21.22 -0.91 -6.99
C ASN A 224 -22.04 -0.45 -5.78
N THR A 225 -22.53 -1.36 -4.93
CA THR A 225 -23.16 -0.99 -3.65
C THR A 225 -22.14 -0.71 -2.55
N ILE A 226 -20.89 -1.16 -2.71
CA ILE A 226 -19.78 -0.76 -1.84
C ILE A 226 -19.42 0.69 -2.13
N ARG A 227 -19.44 1.52 -1.08
CA ARG A 227 -19.19 2.96 -1.19
C ARG A 227 -18.33 3.42 -0.02
N THR A 228 -17.54 4.47 -0.23
CA THR A 228 -16.90 5.23 0.84
C THR A 228 -17.83 6.37 1.22
N ARG A 229 -18.12 6.51 2.50
CA ARG A 229 -18.95 7.59 3.07
C ARG A 229 -18.15 8.36 4.09
N LYS A 230 -18.10 9.67 3.95
CA LYS A 230 -17.58 10.58 4.97
C LYS A 230 -18.63 10.75 6.06
N ILE A 231 -18.24 10.54 7.31
CA ILE A 231 -19.08 10.76 8.49
C ILE A 231 -18.76 12.11 9.12
N ASN A 232 -17.46 12.42 9.25
CA ASN A 232 -16.95 13.73 9.60
C ASN A 232 -15.56 13.92 8.97
N ASP A 233 -14.83 14.98 9.32
CA ASP A 233 -13.54 15.32 8.68
C ASP A 233 -12.44 14.27 8.90
N HIS A 234 -12.58 13.43 9.92
CA HIS A 234 -11.60 12.40 10.26
C HIS A 234 -12.20 10.99 10.36
N PHE A 235 -13.47 10.78 9.93
CA PHE A 235 -14.11 9.48 10.05
C PHE A 235 -14.83 9.08 8.77
N TYR A 236 -14.44 7.93 8.22
CA TYR A 236 -14.98 7.36 6.98
C TYR A 236 -15.46 5.92 7.18
N ILE A 237 -16.51 5.54 6.45
CA ILE A 237 -17.02 4.17 6.44
C ILE A 237 -17.10 3.66 5.01
N CYS A 238 -16.45 2.50 4.75
CA CYS A 238 -16.43 1.79 3.48
C CYS A 238 -17.33 0.55 3.56
N GLY A 239 -18.17 0.35 2.55
CA GLY A 239 -19.09 -0.78 2.50
C GLY A 239 -20.51 -0.37 2.08
N ASP A 240 -21.44 -1.34 2.06
CA ASP A 240 -22.87 -1.05 1.78
C ASP A 240 -23.69 -0.75 3.06
N GLY A 241 -23.10 -0.96 4.23
CA GLY A 241 -23.71 -0.69 5.54
C GLY A 241 -24.77 -1.71 6.00
N VAL A 242 -25.09 -2.71 5.17
CA VAL A 242 -26.21 -3.64 5.43
C VAL A 242 -25.87 -5.12 5.29
N SER A 243 -24.86 -5.47 4.47
CA SER A 243 -24.51 -6.87 4.18
C SER A 243 -23.60 -7.46 5.25
N GLY A 244 -24.17 -7.87 6.38
CA GLY A 244 -23.49 -8.64 7.42
C GLY A 244 -23.33 -10.12 7.05
N ALA A 245 -22.31 -10.79 7.61
CA ALA A 245 -22.14 -12.23 7.50
C ALA A 245 -23.25 -12.95 8.30
N MET A 246 -23.87 -13.96 7.69
CA MET A 246 -24.95 -14.77 8.27
C MET A 246 -25.05 -16.12 7.56
N PRO A 247 -25.79 -17.09 8.08
CA PRO A 247 -26.06 -18.34 7.36
C PRO A 247 -26.57 -18.07 5.93
N GLY A 248 -25.91 -18.67 4.92
CA GLY A 248 -26.21 -18.44 3.50
C GLY A 248 -25.62 -17.17 2.89
N ARG A 249 -24.98 -16.33 3.69
CA ARG A 249 -24.25 -15.12 3.24
C ARG A 249 -22.89 -15.04 3.91
N GLY A 250 -21.94 -15.83 3.44
CA GLY A 250 -20.58 -15.86 3.95
C GLY A 250 -19.72 -14.69 3.44
N LEU A 251 -18.51 -14.59 3.97
CA LEU A 251 -17.48 -13.68 3.48
C LEU A 251 -16.73 -14.32 2.31
N MET A 252 -16.67 -13.61 1.19
CA MET A 252 -16.03 -14.09 -0.05
C MET A 252 -15.00 -13.10 -0.54
N ALA A 253 -13.86 -13.60 -1.02
CA ALA A 253 -12.71 -12.78 -1.43
C ALA A 253 -13.09 -11.60 -2.34
N PRO A 254 -13.86 -11.74 -3.44
CA PRO A 254 -14.06 -10.61 -4.36
C PRO A 254 -14.70 -9.39 -3.68
N ARG A 255 -15.77 -9.58 -2.94
CA ARG A 255 -16.51 -8.48 -2.32
C ARG A 255 -15.78 -7.89 -1.11
N VAL A 256 -15.11 -8.74 -0.34
CA VAL A 256 -14.21 -8.32 0.76
C VAL A 256 -13.06 -7.49 0.20
N THR A 257 -12.45 -7.90 -0.90
CA THR A 257 -11.36 -7.15 -1.55
C THR A 257 -11.82 -5.81 -2.12
N ILE A 258 -13.03 -5.73 -2.70
CA ILE A 258 -13.59 -4.45 -3.15
C ILE A 258 -13.73 -3.48 -1.96
N CYS A 259 -14.27 -3.93 -0.82
CA CYS A 259 -14.39 -3.10 0.37
C CYS A 259 -13.02 -2.67 0.89
N ALA A 260 -12.07 -3.60 1.00
CA ALA A 260 -10.69 -3.31 1.39
C ALA A 260 -10.00 -2.31 0.45
N ALA A 261 -10.29 -2.38 -0.86
CA ALA A 261 -9.78 -1.44 -1.84
C ALA A 261 -10.35 -0.02 -1.64
N HIS A 262 -11.62 0.11 -1.26
CA HIS A 262 -12.19 1.39 -0.86
C HIS A 262 -11.47 1.98 0.35
N GLU A 263 -11.21 1.17 1.38
CA GLU A 263 -10.47 1.62 2.56
C GLU A 263 -9.03 2.02 2.22
N ALA A 264 -8.29 1.18 1.51
CA ALA A 264 -6.92 1.47 1.10
C ALA A 264 -6.82 2.72 0.21
N ASN A 265 -7.78 2.91 -0.72
CA ASN A 265 -7.84 4.10 -1.55
C ASN A 265 -8.16 5.34 -0.71
N MET A 266 -9.05 5.23 0.30
CA MET A 266 -9.35 6.35 1.20
C MET A 266 -8.13 6.72 2.05
N VAL A 267 -7.34 5.75 2.53
CA VAL A 267 -6.05 6.01 3.18
C VAL A 267 -5.16 6.87 2.28
N LEU A 268 -4.99 6.48 1.01
CA LEU A 268 -4.15 7.23 0.07
C LEU A 268 -4.70 8.65 -0.14
N ARG A 269 -6.01 8.81 -0.27
CA ARG A 269 -6.66 10.13 -0.39
C ARG A 269 -6.41 11.01 0.82
N CYS A 270 -6.56 10.47 2.04
CA CYS A 270 -6.26 11.20 3.28
C CYS A 270 -4.78 11.61 3.34
N VAL A 271 -3.84 10.73 2.98
CA VAL A 271 -2.41 11.05 2.89
C VAL A 271 -2.14 12.19 1.90
N LEU A 272 -2.92 12.28 0.84
CA LEU A 272 -2.81 13.36 -0.16
C LEU A 272 -3.52 14.65 0.27
N GLY A 273 -4.34 14.61 1.30
CA GLY A 273 -5.18 15.74 1.75
C GLY A 273 -6.43 15.93 0.90
N LEU A 274 -6.94 14.83 0.31
CA LEU A 274 -8.15 14.82 -0.53
C LEU A 274 -9.31 14.20 0.24
N ASP A 275 -10.52 14.74 0.05
CA ASP A 275 -11.74 14.19 0.63
C ASP A 275 -12.32 13.02 -0.20
N ALA A 276 -13.35 12.34 0.32
CA ALA A 276 -13.95 11.16 -0.31
C ALA A 276 -14.50 11.43 -1.73
N ASP A 277 -15.05 12.61 -1.95
CA ASP A 277 -15.76 12.99 -3.18
C ASP A 277 -15.00 14.01 -4.07
N GLU A 278 -13.80 14.43 -3.70
CA GLU A 278 -12.97 15.32 -4.52
C GLU A 278 -12.30 14.58 -5.68
N LEU A 279 -12.20 15.23 -6.83
CA LEU A 279 -11.49 14.75 -8.02
C LEU A 279 -10.04 15.24 -8.05
#